data_7efa20bffa003779995f63db3c4d8501
#
_entry.id   7efa20bffa003779995f63db3c4d8501
#
_cell.length_a   1.000
_cell.length_b   1.000
_cell.length_c   1.000
_cell.angle_alpha   90.00
_cell.angle_beta   90.00
_cell.angle_gamma   90.00
#
_symmetry.space_group_name_H-M   'P 1'
#
loop_
_entity.id
_entity.type
_entity.pdbx_description
1 polymer ?
#
loop_
_entity_poly.entity_id
_entity_poly.type
_entity_poly.pdbx_seq_one_letter_code
_entity_poly.pdbx_strand_id
1 'polypeptide(L)'
;IAKKVPKNIHSMTISDLNFGMYPRDLEICQTISDCQKKYEYPNIIQASTGKNQKEKIINAIKSLNGALRLSMSVQSMDQEVLENIRRSNISVDQMLALAPAIEEEKLGTTAEVILGLPGETYKSHIQTLRDLVKSNLNYVRPYTLMLLHGSEMNTPEQREKWQFKTK
;
A
#
# COMPACT_ATOMS: atom_id res chain seq x y z
N ILE A 1 4.27 -4.17 -26.00
CA ILE A 1 3.23 -3.30 -25.39
C ILE A 1 3.67 -1.84 -25.53
N ALA A 2 4.75 -1.41 -24.87
CA ALA A 2 5.18 -0.01 -24.82
C ALA A 2 5.21 0.72 -26.17
N LYS A 3 5.72 0.07 -27.23
CA LYS A 3 5.74 0.63 -28.60
C LYS A 3 4.35 0.90 -29.20
N LYS A 4 3.31 0.20 -28.70
CA LYS A 4 1.95 0.26 -29.29
C LYS A 4 0.95 1.03 -28.41
N VAL A 5 1.37 1.50 -27.25
CA VAL A 5 0.51 2.26 -26.35
C VAL A 5 0.29 3.67 -26.92
N PRO A 6 -0.95 4.17 -26.96
CA PRO A 6 -1.23 5.55 -27.36
C PRO A 6 -0.50 6.56 -26.47
N LYS A 7 -0.04 7.67 -27.02
CA LYS A 7 0.76 8.70 -26.31
C LYS A 7 0.03 9.36 -25.14
N ASN A 8 -1.30 9.30 -25.10
CA ASN A 8 -2.12 9.82 -24.02
C ASN A 8 -2.31 8.83 -22.86
N ILE A 9 -1.75 7.62 -22.95
CA ILE A 9 -1.76 6.62 -21.88
C ILE A 9 -0.41 6.64 -21.19
N HIS A 10 -0.41 7.02 -19.91
CA HIS A 10 0.79 7.20 -19.11
C HIS A 10 0.95 6.16 -17.99
N SER A 11 -0.11 5.42 -17.70
CA SER A 11 -0.15 4.48 -16.57
C SER A 11 -0.16 3.02 -17.02
N MET A 12 0.42 2.18 -16.19
CA MET A 12 0.40 0.72 -16.28
C MET A 12 -0.01 0.13 -14.94
N THR A 13 -0.88 -0.86 -14.95
CA THR A 13 -1.22 -1.65 -13.76
C THR A 13 -0.57 -3.02 -13.86
N ILE A 14 0.16 -3.40 -12.80
CA ILE A 14 0.71 -4.74 -12.62
C ILE A 14 -0.24 -5.49 -11.68
N SER A 15 -0.93 -6.50 -12.20
CA SER A 15 -1.87 -7.32 -11.45
C SER A 15 -1.13 -8.42 -10.68
N ASP A 16 -0.38 -8.01 -9.66
CA ASP A 16 0.34 -8.87 -8.74
C ASP A 16 0.15 -8.32 -7.31
N LEU A 17 -0.17 -9.19 -6.35
CA LEU A 17 -0.42 -8.79 -4.96
C LEU A 17 0.87 -8.61 -4.14
N ASN A 18 2.01 -9.05 -4.67
CA ASN A 18 3.28 -9.09 -3.96
C ASN A 18 4.45 -8.59 -4.84
N PHE A 19 4.19 -7.70 -5.78
CA PHE A 19 5.20 -7.18 -6.69
C PHE A 19 6.40 -6.59 -5.95
N GLY A 20 7.60 -6.90 -6.43
CA GLY A 20 8.86 -6.46 -5.86
C GLY A 20 9.48 -7.43 -4.85
N MET A 21 8.80 -8.53 -4.49
CA MET A 21 9.30 -9.51 -3.52
C MET A 21 10.18 -10.61 -4.14
N TYR A 22 9.95 -10.95 -5.39
CA TYR A 22 10.59 -12.08 -6.05
C TYR A 22 11.78 -11.64 -6.91
N PRO A 23 12.81 -12.49 -7.10
CA PRO A 23 13.96 -12.17 -7.96
C PRO A 23 13.55 -11.76 -9.38
N ARG A 24 12.55 -12.44 -9.95
CA ARG A 24 11.99 -12.12 -11.29
C ARG A 24 11.46 -10.68 -11.39
N ASP A 25 11.02 -10.10 -10.29
CA ASP A 25 10.42 -8.77 -10.29
C ASP A 25 11.48 -7.69 -10.59
N LEU A 26 12.73 -7.94 -10.18
CA LEU A 26 13.85 -7.05 -10.53
C LEU A 26 14.14 -7.07 -12.03
N GLU A 27 14.06 -8.23 -12.68
CA GLU A 27 14.23 -8.35 -14.14
C GLU A 27 13.08 -7.65 -14.88
N ILE A 28 11.85 -7.79 -14.36
CA ILE A 28 10.68 -7.06 -14.89
C ILE A 28 10.89 -5.54 -14.72
N CYS A 29 11.35 -5.09 -13.55
CA CYS A 29 11.63 -3.68 -13.32
C CYS A 29 12.70 -3.14 -14.27
N GLN A 30 13.77 -3.89 -14.51
CA GLN A 30 14.80 -3.51 -15.48
C GLN A 30 14.21 -3.37 -16.89
N THR A 31 13.42 -4.34 -17.33
CA THR A 31 12.74 -4.29 -18.63
C THR A 31 11.82 -3.07 -18.75
N ILE A 32 11.07 -2.75 -17.69
CA ILE A 32 10.21 -1.56 -17.66
C ILE A 32 11.06 -0.28 -17.71
N SER A 33 12.15 -0.21 -16.95
CA SER A 33 13.08 0.94 -16.96
C SER A 33 13.65 1.19 -18.37
N ASP A 34 14.01 0.14 -19.09
CA ASP A 34 14.48 0.25 -20.46
C ASP A 34 13.37 0.72 -21.43
N CYS A 35 12.13 0.29 -21.18
CA CYS A 35 10.98 0.80 -21.90
C CYS A 35 10.72 2.28 -21.60
N GLN A 36 10.87 2.72 -20.36
CA GLN A 36 10.74 4.12 -19.97
C GLN A 36 11.76 4.99 -20.72
N LYS A 37 13.03 4.57 -20.75
CA LYS A 37 14.10 5.28 -21.50
C LYS A 37 13.83 5.38 -22.99
N LYS A 38 13.29 4.31 -23.59
CA LYS A 38 13.12 4.22 -25.05
C LYS A 38 11.80 4.78 -25.56
N TYR A 39 10.72 4.64 -24.79
CA TYR A 39 9.36 4.93 -25.22
C TYR A 39 8.64 5.96 -24.35
N GLU A 40 9.30 6.47 -23.31
CA GLU A 40 8.72 7.39 -22.33
C GLU A 40 7.46 6.83 -21.65
N TYR A 41 7.41 5.48 -21.47
CA TYR A 41 6.28 4.73 -20.92
C TYR A 41 6.76 3.50 -20.14
N PRO A 42 6.10 3.17 -18.99
CA PRO A 42 5.07 3.93 -18.29
C PRO A 42 5.66 5.01 -17.37
N ASN A 43 4.91 6.12 -17.18
CA ASN A 43 5.29 7.17 -16.23
C ASN A 43 4.70 6.93 -14.82
N ILE A 44 3.60 6.17 -14.75
CA ILE A 44 2.93 5.80 -13.50
C ILE A 44 2.71 4.28 -13.51
N ILE A 45 3.13 3.62 -12.43
CA ILE A 45 2.90 2.19 -12.23
C ILE A 45 2.05 2.00 -10.99
N GLN A 46 0.95 1.27 -11.14
CA GLN A 46 0.10 0.82 -10.05
C GLN A 46 0.37 -0.67 -9.82
N ALA A 47 0.79 -1.02 -8.61
CA ALA A 47 1.00 -2.39 -8.18
C ALA A 47 0.78 -2.49 -6.67
N SER A 48 0.28 -3.64 -6.22
CA SER A 48 0.32 -3.98 -4.80
C SER A 48 1.70 -4.54 -4.47
N THR A 49 2.46 -3.81 -3.67
CA THR A 49 3.77 -4.27 -3.21
C THR A 49 3.61 -5.27 -2.05
N GLY A 50 4.49 -6.25 -2.00
CA GLY A 50 4.46 -7.23 -0.91
C GLY A 50 4.74 -6.61 0.46
N LYS A 51 4.32 -7.29 1.52
CA LYS A 51 4.52 -6.83 2.91
C LYS A 51 5.89 -7.17 3.47
N ASN A 52 6.52 -8.20 2.93
CA ASN A 52 7.83 -8.71 3.34
C ASN A 52 8.89 -8.28 2.34
N GLN A 53 10.19 -8.49 2.68
CA GLN A 53 11.31 -8.20 1.76
C GLN A 53 11.41 -6.71 1.36
N LYS A 54 11.28 -5.80 2.32
CA LYS A 54 11.23 -4.35 2.08
C LYS A 54 12.40 -3.82 1.27
N GLU A 55 13.62 -4.30 1.52
CA GLU A 55 14.80 -3.89 0.75
C GLU A 55 14.68 -4.23 -0.74
N LYS A 56 14.14 -5.41 -1.06
CA LYS A 56 13.91 -5.79 -2.47
C LYS A 56 12.85 -4.91 -3.12
N ILE A 57 11.77 -4.60 -2.39
CA ILE A 57 10.72 -3.72 -2.87
C ILE A 57 11.27 -2.32 -3.12
N ILE A 58 12.08 -1.78 -2.19
CA ILE A 58 12.73 -0.48 -2.36
C ILE A 58 13.62 -0.49 -3.60
N ASN A 59 14.44 -1.53 -3.79
CA ASN A 59 15.30 -1.66 -4.96
C ASN A 59 14.49 -1.74 -6.27
N ALA A 60 13.37 -2.46 -6.27
CA ALA A 60 12.44 -2.50 -7.40
C ALA A 60 11.88 -1.11 -7.72
N ILE A 61 11.43 -0.36 -6.69
CA ILE A 61 10.90 1.00 -6.85
C ILE A 61 11.97 1.95 -7.38
N LYS A 62 13.20 1.88 -6.85
CA LYS A 62 14.34 2.68 -7.31
C LYS A 62 14.61 2.48 -8.81
N SER A 63 14.64 1.23 -9.25
CA SER A 63 14.91 0.90 -10.66
C SER A 63 13.85 1.41 -11.63
N LEU A 64 12.66 1.76 -11.14
CA LEU A 64 11.53 2.28 -11.93
C LEU A 64 11.45 3.82 -11.97
N ASN A 65 12.51 4.52 -11.57
CA ASN A 65 12.64 5.97 -11.66
C ASN A 65 11.47 6.74 -11.00
N GLY A 66 10.95 6.24 -9.87
CA GLY A 66 9.85 6.86 -9.13
C GLY A 66 8.45 6.64 -9.74
N ALA A 67 8.33 5.89 -10.83
CA ALA A 67 7.02 5.58 -11.42
C ALA A 67 6.13 4.71 -10.52
N LEU A 68 6.72 3.84 -9.71
CA LEU A 68 6.03 3.03 -8.71
C LEU A 68 6.19 3.66 -7.32
N ARG A 69 5.09 3.83 -6.60
CA ARG A 69 5.09 4.32 -5.22
C ARG A 69 5.15 3.17 -4.24
N LEU A 70 5.82 3.39 -3.12
CA LEU A 70 5.78 2.47 -1.98
C LEU A 70 4.39 2.55 -1.33
N SER A 71 3.58 1.51 -1.51
CA SER A 71 2.26 1.43 -0.90
C SER A 71 2.30 0.54 0.34
N MET A 72 1.75 1.07 1.43
CA MET A 72 1.67 0.38 2.73
C MET A 72 0.21 0.25 3.13
N SER A 73 -0.33 -0.96 3.08
CA SER A 73 -1.69 -1.24 3.55
C SER A 73 -1.67 -1.38 5.07
N VAL A 74 -1.67 -0.27 5.77
CA VAL A 74 -1.57 -0.20 7.23
C VAL A 74 -2.87 -0.63 7.92
N GLN A 75 -4.01 -0.26 7.36
CA GLN A 75 -5.38 -0.47 7.85
C GLN A 75 -5.68 0.31 9.14
N SER A 76 -4.93 0.09 10.21
CA SER A 76 -4.94 0.80 11.49
C SER A 76 -3.54 0.77 12.11
N MET A 77 -3.26 1.67 13.05
CA MET A 77 -2.06 1.64 13.92
C MET A 77 -2.42 1.25 15.36
N ASP A 78 -3.70 1.03 15.65
CA ASP A 78 -4.18 0.59 16.93
C ASP A 78 -4.01 -0.93 17.08
N GLN A 79 -3.32 -1.36 18.12
CA GLN A 79 -2.97 -2.76 18.34
C GLN A 79 -4.20 -3.64 18.56
N GLU A 80 -5.17 -3.17 19.34
CA GLU A 80 -6.40 -3.91 19.62
C GLU A 80 -7.22 -4.10 18.33
N VAL A 81 -7.33 -3.05 17.50
CA VAL A 81 -7.99 -3.12 16.20
C VAL A 81 -7.30 -4.12 15.29
N LEU A 82 -5.96 -4.13 15.26
CA LEU A 82 -5.19 -5.07 14.44
C LEU A 82 -5.39 -6.52 14.89
N GLU A 83 -5.41 -6.77 16.20
CA GLU A 83 -5.70 -8.09 16.76
C GLU A 83 -7.11 -8.57 16.40
N ASN A 84 -8.11 -7.69 16.47
CA ASN A 84 -9.49 -8.01 16.13
C ASN A 84 -9.64 -8.43 14.65
N ILE A 85 -8.83 -7.86 13.77
CA ILE A 85 -8.82 -8.24 12.33
C ILE A 85 -7.74 -9.27 11.98
N ARG A 86 -7.10 -9.86 12.99
CA ARG A 86 -6.02 -10.87 12.86
C ARG A 86 -4.90 -10.43 11.92
N ARG A 87 -4.43 -9.20 12.13
CA ARG A 87 -3.41 -8.60 11.28
C ARG A 87 -2.23 -8.13 12.09
N SER A 88 -1.04 -8.38 11.58
CA SER A 88 0.18 -7.73 12.04
C SER A 88 0.61 -6.66 11.05
N ASN A 89 0.97 -5.51 11.57
CA ASN A 89 1.52 -4.43 10.77
C ASN A 89 3.00 -4.21 11.05
N ILE A 90 3.61 -3.48 10.15
CA ILE A 90 4.86 -2.78 10.43
C ILE A 90 4.59 -1.74 11.53
N SER A 91 5.44 -1.71 12.55
CA SER A 91 5.33 -0.71 13.61
C SER A 91 5.66 0.70 13.11
N VAL A 92 5.24 1.73 13.88
CA VAL A 92 5.61 3.13 13.60
C VAL A 92 7.13 3.28 13.51
N ASP A 93 7.88 2.65 14.44
CA ASP A 93 9.34 2.72 14.46
C ASP A 93 9.97 2.10 13.21
N GLN A 94 9.41 0.99 12.75
CA GLN A 94 9.85 0.35 11.50
C GLN A 94 9.50 1.21 10.26
N MET A 95 8.41 1.94 10.28
CA MET A 95 8.05 2.91 9.23
C MET A 95 9.03 4.09 9.24
N LEU A 96 9.30 4.64 10.43
CA LEU A 96 10.26 5.73 10.60
C LEU A 96 11.67 5.31 10.20
N ALA A 97 12.06 4.07 10.43
CA ALA A 97 13.36 3.54 9.98
C ALA A 97 13.50 3.48 8.45
N LEU A 98 12.40 3.50 7.70
CA LEU A 98 12.43 3.58 6.23
C LEU A 98 12.53 5.03 5.71
N ALA A 99 12.22 6.02 6.56
CA ALA A 99 12.16 7.42 6.16
C ALA A 99 13.45 7.93 5.51
N PRO A 100 14.69 7.65 6.02
CA PRO A 100 15.91 8.08 5.38
C PRO A 100 16.06 7.56 3.94
N ALA A 101 15.79 6.28 3.71
CA ALA A 101 15.88 5.68 2.38
C ALA A 101 14.80 6.23 1.43
N ILE A 102 13.61 6.51 1.95
CA ILE A 102 12.51 7.12 1.21
C ILE A 102 12.88 8.55 0.78
N GLU A 103 13.49 9.32 1.68
CA GLU A 103 13.85 10.72 1.46
C GLU A 103 15.05 10.84 0.51
N GLU A 104 16.12 10.07 0.74
CA GLU A 104 17.31 10.02 -0.12
C GLU A 104 16.96 9.69 -1.56
N GLU A 105 16.08 8.72 -1.76
CA GLU A 105 15.68 8.25 -3.08
C GLU A 105 14.44 8.99 -3.65
N LYS A 106 13.90 9.96 -2.93
CA LYS A 106 12.70 10.72 -3.31
C LYS A 106 11.52 9.82 -3.68
N LEU A 107 11.36 8.71 -2.97
CA LEU A 107 10.30 7.74 -3.25
C LEU A 107 8.93 8.29 -2.84
N GLY A 108 7.98 8.22 -3.73
CA GLY A 108 6.58 8.48 -3.38
C GLY A 108 6.03 7.39 -2.46
N THR A 109 5.38 7.77 -1.37
CA THR A 109 4.82 6.84 -0.37
C THR A 109 3.33 7.04 -0.20
N THR A 110 2.61 5.94 0.03
CA THR A 110 1.18 5.94 0.33
C THR A 110 0.90 4.97 1.45
N ALA A 111 0.13 5.40 2.47
CA ALA A 111 -0.45 4.50 3.46
C ALA A 111 -1.96 4.41 3.24
N GLU A 112 -2.50 3.20 3.38
CA GLU A 112 -3.93 2.94 3.30
C GLU A 112 -4.44 2.56 4.68
N VAL A 113 -5.55 3.21 5.09
CA VAL A 113 -6.24 2.95 6.36
C VAL A 113 -7.71 2.66 6.10
N ILE A 114 -8.35 1.94 7.00
CA ILE A 114 -9.78 1.60 6.90
C ILE A 114 -10.49 2.16 8.12
N LEU A 115 -11.49 2.99 7.90
CA LEU A 115 -12.40 3.51 8.91
C LEU A 115 -13.50 2.49 9.20
N GLY A 116 -13.79 2.27 10.47
CA GLY A 116 -14.87 1.42 10.94
C GLY A 116 -14.47 -0.04 11.11
N LEU A 117 -13.21 -0.31 11.36
CA LEU A 117 -12.72 -1.65 11.69
C LEU A 117 -13.27 -2.13 13.06
N PRO A 118 -13.35 -3.46 13.28
CA PRO A 118 -13.76 -4.06 14.55
C PRO A 118 -13.02 -3.50 15.76
N GLY A 119 -13.76 -2.93 16.72
CA GLY A 119 -13.20 -2.31 17.93
C GLY A 119 -12.62 -0.91 17.73
N GLU A 120 -12.60 -0.38 16.51
CA GLU A 120 -12.12 0.96 16.26
C GLU A 120 -13.03 2.03 16.90
N THR A 121 -12.42 3.01 17.53
CA THR A 121 -13.08 4.20 18.07
C THR A 121 -12.68 5.43 17.29
N TYR A 122 -13.44 6.51 17.39
CA TYR A 122 -13.03 7.81 16.83
C TYR A 122 -11.64 8.22 17.32
N LYS A 123 -11.34 8.01 18.60
CA LYS A 123 -10.05 8.37 19.19
C LYS A 123 -8.90 7.55 18.59
N SER A 124 -9.06 6.22 18.48
CA SER A 124 -8.02 5.35 17.91
C SER A 124 -7.80 5.62 16.41
N HIS A 125 -8.87 5.90 15.67
CA HIS A 125 -8.75 6.27 14.24
C HIS A 125 -7.98 7.59 14.06
N ILE A 126 -8.35 8.63 14.81
CA ILE A 126 -7.65 9.92 14.74
C ILE A 126 -6.18 9.77 15.19
N GLN A 127 -5.90 8.92 16.18
CA GLN A 127 -4.52 8.65 16.58
C GLN A 127 -3.74 7.96 15.46
N THR A 128 -4.33 6.97 14.79
CA THR A 128 -3.75 6.33 13.60
C THR A 128 -3.39 7.37 12.53
N LEU A 129 -4.30 8.28 12.21
CA LEU A 129 -4.02 9.33 11.21
C LEU A 129 -2.88 10.27 11.65
N ARG A 130 -2.84 10.66 12.93
CA ARG A 130 -1.76 11.49 13.48
C ARG A 130 -0.39 10.81 13.39
N ASP A 131 -0.32 9.53 13.70
CA ASP A 131 0.94 8.77 13.67
C ASP A 131 1.43 8.59 12.23
N LEU A 132 0.53 8.38 11.29
CA LEU A 132 0.87 8.32 9.87
C LEU A 132 1.36 9.67 9.31
N VAL A 133 0.74 10.77 9.72
CA VAL A 133 1.20 12.12 9.33
C VAL A 133 2.60 12.39 9.88
N LYS A 134 2.88 11.99 11.13
CA LYS A 134 4.23 12.11 11.71
C LYS A 134 5.28 11.26 11.02
N SER A 135 4.87 10.18 10.34
CA SER A 135 5.79 9.27 9.63
C SER A 135 6.29 9.84 8.29
N ASN A 136 6.02 11.11 8.00
CA ASN A 136 6.48 11.82 6.80
C ASN A 136 6.07 11.16 5.46
N LEU A 137 4.90 10.52 5.44
CA LEU A 137 4.33 9.92 4.24
C LEU A 137 3.76 10.99 3.31
N ASN A 138 3.89 10.78 2.00
CA ASN A 138 3.35 11.72 1.02
C ASN A 138 1.83 11.70 0.95
N TYR A 139 1.21 10.51 1.12
CA TYR A 139 -0.24 10.35 1.04
C TYR A 139 -0.74 9.37 2.09
N VAL A 140 -1.87 9.70 2.72
CA VAL A 140 -2.69 8.79 3.50
C VAL A 140 -4.04 8.66 2.80
N ARG A 141 -4.42 7.43 2.46
CA ARG A 141 -5.67 7.14 1.76
C ARG A 141 -6.62 6.40 2.71
N PRO A 142 -7.67 7.08 3.20
CA PRO A 142 -8.69 6.44 4.01
C PRO A 142 -9.72 5.73 3.12
N TYR A 143 -10.11 4.54 3.53
CA TYR A 143 -11.21 3.77 2.98
C TYR A 143 -12.23 3.53 4.07
N THR A 144 -13.49 3.35 3.72
CA THR A 144 -14.53 2.87 4.63
C THR A 144 -14.57 1.35 4.58
N LEU A 145 -14.74 0.69 5.73
CA LEU A 145 -14.92 -0.74 5.80
C LEU A 145 -16.10 -1.19 4.94
N MET A 146 -15.86 -2.17 4.08
CA MET A 146 -16.90 -2.84 3.30
C MET A 146 -17.04 -4.29 3.75
N LEU A 147 -18.25 -4.69 4.12
CA LEU A 147 -18.55 -6.06 4.48
C LEU A 147 -18.87 -6.87 3.21
N LEU A 148 -17.88 -7.54 2.68
CA LEU A 148 -18.00 -8.29 1.44
C LEU A 148 -18.79 -9.59 1.66
N HIS A 149 -19.63 -9.96 0.69
CA HIS A 149 -20.31 -11.23 0.70
C HIS A 149 -19.33 -12.40 0.79
N GLY A 150 -19.62 -13.37 1.67
CA GLY A 150 -18.76 -14.54 1.88
C GLY A 150 -17.51 -14.29 2.73
N SER A 151 -17.26 -13.07 3.18
CA SER A 151 -16.17 -12.80 4.13
C SER A 151 -16.57 -13.17 5.56
N GLU A 152 -15.62 -13.64 6.37
CA GLU A 152 -15.83 -13.95 7.79
C GLU A 152 -16.43 -12.76 8.54
N MET A 153 -15.98 -11.54 8.25
CA MET A 153 -16.44 -10.32 8.90
C MET A 153 -17.92 -9.99 8.61
N ASN A 154 -18.49 -10.56 7.56
CA ASN A 154 -19.87 -10.32 7.14
C ASN A 154 -20.84 -11.41 7.61
N THR A 155 -20.42 -12.34 8.50
CA THR A 155 -21.33 -13.33 9.07
C THR A 155 -22.30 -12.69 10.07
N PRO A 156 -23.49 -13.27 10.30
CA PRO A 156 -24.45 -12.76 11.29
C PRO A 156 -23.82 -12.55 12.68
N GLU A 157 -22.99 -13.49 13.12
CA GLU A 157 -22.33 -13.47 14.43
C GLU A 157 -21.35 -12.31 14.54
N GLN A 158 -20.58 -12.05 13.49
CA GLN A 158 -19.62 -10.92 13.47
C GLN A 158 -20.34 -9.57 13.38
N ARG A 159 -21.41 -9.52 12.60
CA ARG A 159 -22.25 -8.31 12.53
C ARG A 159 -22.87 -7.96 13.89
N GLU A 160 -23.37 -8.95 14.61
CA GLU A 160 -23.92 -8.77 15.96
C GLU A 160 -22.84 -8.40 16.96
N LYS A 161 -21.73 -9.14 16.98
CA LYS A 161 -20.59 -8.90 17.87
C LYS A 161 -20.08 -7.47 17.77
N TRP A 162 -19.90 -6.94 16.56
CA TRP A 162 -19.32 -5.64 16.31
C TRP A 162 -20.34 -4.54 16.06
N GLN A 163 -21.63 -4.85 16.17
CA GLN A 163 -22.73 -3.91 15.98
C GLN A 163 -22.67 -3.18 14.61
N PHE A 164 -22.24 -3.90 13.56
CA PHE A 164 -22.12 -3.31 12.23
C PHE A 164 -23.46 -2.86 11.68
N LYS A 165 -23.55 -1.56 11.37
CA LYS A 165 -24.69 -0.97 10.65
C LYS A 165 -24.23 -0.60 9.25
N THR A 166 -24.83 -1.24 8.24
CA THR A 166 -24.56 -0.96 6.84
C THR A 166 -25.72 -0.16 6.23
N LYS A 167 -25.37 0.75 5.31
CA LYS A 167 -26.34 1.43 4.45
C LYS A 167 -26.48 0.69 3.14
#